data_24763ffa708bbbb96ba99af63767660c
#
_entry.id   24763ffa708bbbb96ba99af63767660c
#
_cell.length_a   1.000
_cell.length_b   1.000
_cell.length_c   1.000
_cell.angle_alpha   90.00
_cell.angle_beta   90.00
_cell.angle_gamma   90.00
#
_symmetry.space_group_name_H-M   'P 1'
#
loop_
_entity.id
_entity.type
_entity.pdbx_description
1 polymer ?
#
loop_
_entity_poly.entity_id
_entity_poly.type
_entity_poly.pdbx_seq_one_letter_code
_entity_poly.pdbx_strand_id
1 'polypeptide(L)'
;MTSFLAAAVAALTVLTVTAGPSLAPDRERPDTYVVTHEPDVRPEGVAVTPDGAIYVTSVTTGAVYRGDTARPVLRPFLPAGGDGRTSAAGVRPDRHGRLFVAGWATGTLFVHAPDGTLLARRMATIGAALNDVAVTDDAVYVTDSATGTVWRAALDGTRIGELTPWLAPADFTTAPGFLNGIAVTPDGRYALVADQGTGEPGSERLYRADLWRRTATVVRVSGGQMGADGLLLEGDRLYGVVNFPDGHGGWSFAVNVALLDADRRTARVVRQSRPAPLAQSPTTLARDGARLLWVNSQLNATTPTPPFTVSEVPGVR
;
A
#
# COMPACT_ATOMS: atom_id res chain seq x y z
N MET A 1 -15.18 -15.51 -91.08
CA MET A 1 -15.25 -14.21 -90.41
C MET A 1 -16.16 -14.37 -89.20
N THR A 2 -15.57 -14.67 -88.03
CA THR A 2 -16.31 -14.90 -86.80
C THR A 2 -15.72 -14.02 -85.73
N SER A 3 -16.56 -13.02 -85.35
CA SER A 3 -16.20 -12.03 -84.31
C SER A 3 -16.43 -12.62 -82.89
N PHE A 4 -15.43 -12.59 -82.07
CA PHE A 4 -15.56 -12.89 -80.64
C PHE A 4 -15.85 -11.56 -79.88
N LEU A 5 -16.98 -11.50 -79.19
CA LEU A 5 -17.28 -10.49 -78.18
C LEU A 5 -16.67 -10.97 -76.83
N ALA A 6 -15.79 -10.19 -76.26
CA ALA A 6 -15.31 -10.38 -74.90
C ALA A 6 -16.19 -9.60 -73.95
N ALA A 7 -16.83 -10.27 -73.00
CA ALA A 7 -17.58 -9.64 -71.94
C ALA A 7 -16.63 -9.42 -70.71
N ALA A 8 -16.44 -8.14 -70.32
CA ALA A 8 -15.70 -7.80 -69.09
C ALA A 8 -16.63 -7.85 -67.89
N VAL A 9 -16.35 -8.73 -66.96
CA VAL A 9 -17.03 -8.79 -65.65
C VAL A 9 -16.27 -7.86 -64.66
N ALA A 10 -16.91 -6.78 -64.25
CA ALA A 10 -16.39 -5.90 -63.21
C ALA A 10 -16.76 -6.50 -61.83
N ALA A 11 -15.76 -6.91 -61.08
CA ALA A 11 -15.93 -7.33 -59.69
C ALA A 11 -15.99 -6.11 -58.78
N LEU A 12 -17.12 -5.89 -58.12
CA LEU A 12 -17.35 -4.83 -57.14
C LEU A 12 -16.87 -5.36 -55.77
N THR A 13 -15.71 -4.91 -55.31
CA THR A 13 -15.18 -5.25 -53.95
C THR A 13 -15.84 -4.31 -52.94
N VAL A 14 -16.77 -4.86 -52.14
CA VAL A 14 -17.35 -4.13 -51.00
C VAL A 14 -16.37 -4.20 -49.85
N LEU A 15 -15.72 -3.08 -49.51
CA LEU A 15 -14.95 -2.92 -48.25
C LEU A 15 -15.95 -2.77 -47.11
N THR A 16 -16.07 -3.81 -46.30
CA THR A 16 -16.73 -3.70 -45.00
C THR A 16 -15.74 -3.08 -44.01
N VAL A 17 -15.95 -1.83 -43.67
CA VAL A 17 -15.28 -1.17 -42.57
C VAL A 17 -15.87 -1.72 -41.26
N THR A 18 -15.18 -2.64 -40.61
CA THR A 18 -15.50 -3.03 -39.23
C THR A 18 -15.12 -1.88 -38.32
N ALA A 19 -16.13 -1.23 -37.73
CA ALA A 19 -15.91 -0.27 -36.66
C ALA A 19 -15.19 -1.02 -35.52
N GLY A 20 -13.96 -0.64 -35.24
CA GLY A 20 -13.22 -1.13 -34.06
C GLY A 20 -13.99 -0.76 -32.78
N PRO A 21 -13.75 -1.46 -31.67
CA PRO A 21 -14.40 -1.14 -30.40
C PRO A 21 -14.17 0.34 -30.08
N SER A 22 -15.26 1.08 -29.98
CA SER A 22 -15.27 2.46 -29.50
C SER A 22 -14.67 2.44 -28.08
N LEU A 23 -13.48 2.99 -27.92
CA LEU A 23 -12.96 3.29 -26.59
C LEU A 23 -13.95 4.25 -25.95
N ALA A 24 -14.72 3.76 -24.98
CA ALA A 24 -15.54 4.62 -24.13
C ALA A 24 -14.61 5.73 -23.60
N PRO A 25 -15.06 7.00 -23.57
CA PRO A 25 -14.25 8.08 -23.04
C PRO A 25 -13.79 7.68 -21.63
N ASP A 26 -12.49 7.81 -21.37
CA ASP A 26 -11.89 7.60 -20.05
C ASP A 26 -12.69 8.48 -19.08
N ARG A 27 -13.56 7.86 -18.28
CA ARG A 27 -14.30 8.61 -17.25
C ARG A 27 -13.25 9.20 -16.35
N GLU A 28 -13.21 10.52 -16.29
CA GLU A 28 -12.33 11.26 -15.41
C GLU A 28 -12.50 10.70 -13.97
N ARG A 29 -11.47 10.04 -13.48
CA ARG A 29 -11.51 9.40 -12.16
C ARG A 29 -11.44 10.50 -11.09
N PRO A 30 -12.14 10.36 -9.96
CA PRO A 30 -12.09 11.35 -8.89
C PRO A 30 -10.66 11.54 -8.37
N ASP A 31 -10.24 12.78 -8.14
CA ASP A 31 -8.96 13.10 -7.47
C ASP A 31 -9.01 12.85 -5.96
N THR A 32 -10.23 12.79 -5.41
CA THR A 32 -10.48 12.58 -3.99
C THR A 32 -11.64 11.62 -3.79
N TYR A 33 -11.46 10.71 -2.86
CA TYR A 33 -12.43 9.70 -2.46
C TYR A 33 -12.83 9.95 -1.00
N VAL A 34 -14.12 10.07 -0.73
CA VAL A 34 -14.64 10.15 0.64
C VAL A 34 -14.71 8.75 1.22
N VAL A 35 -13.96 8.52 2.30
CA VAL A 35 -13.97 7.28 3.05
C VAL A 35 -15.23 7.22 3.91
N THR A 36 -15.44 8.26 4.74
CA THR A 36 -16.59 8.37 5.63
C THR A 36 -16.75 9.78 6.20
N HIS A 37 -17.96 10.08 6.66
CA HIS A 37 -18.30 11.27 7.47
C HIS A 37 -18.41 10.94 8.96
N GLU A 38 -18.25 9.68 9.37
CA GLU A 38 -18.25 9.32 10.79
C GLU A 38 -17.05 9.94 11.50
N PRO A 39 -17.24 10.43 12.74
CA PRO A 39 -16.16 11.01 13.50
C PRO A 39 -15.14 9.96 13.94
N ASP A 40 -13.91 10.40 14.16
CA ASP A 40 -12.82 9.66 14.82
C ASP A 40 -12.42 8.32 14.18
N VAL A 41 -12.63 8.19 12.87
CA VAL A 41 -12.28 6.96 12.13
C VAL A 41 -10.78 6.83 11.91
N ARG A 42 -10.07 7.93 11.70
CA ARG A 42 -8.61 7.98 11.44
C ARG A 42 -8.16 6.85 10.50
N PRO A 43 -8.43 6.98 9.20
CA PRO A 43 -8.02 5.96 8.24
C PRO A 43 -6.50 5.86 8.21
N GLU A 44 -5.96 4.65 8.01
CA GLU A 44 -4.50 4.45 8.06
C GLU A 44 -3.97 3.74 6.83
N GLY A 45 -4.46 2.52 6.51
CA GLY A 45 -4.04 1.75 5.36
C GLY A 45 -4.89 2.02 4.12
N VAL A 46 -4.26 2.06 2.95
CA VAL A 46 -4.96 2.09 1.66
C VAL A 46 -4.37 1.04 0.71
N ALA A 47 -5.24 0.34 0.00
CA ALA A 47 -4.85 -0.55 -1.08
C ALA A 47 -5.80 -0.42 -2.27
N VAL A 48 -5.25 -0.57 -3.47
CA VAL A 48 -6.02 -0.60 -4.72
C VAL A 48 -5.69 -1.89 -5.46
N THR A 49 -6.71 -2.61 -5.91
CA THR A 49 -6.57 -3.81 -6.73
C THR A 49 -6.45 -3.46 -8.23
N PRO A 50 -5.90 -4.35 -9.05
CA PRO A 50 -5.81 -4.11 -10.50
C PRO A 50 -7.15 -3.87 -11.20
N ASP A 51 -8.26 -4.39 -10.66
CA ASP A 51 -9.63 -4.18 -11.15
C ASP A 51 -10.29 -2.90 -10.59
N GLY A 52 -9.55 -2.09 -9.82
CA GLY A 52 -9.96 -0.77 -9.33
C GLY A 52 -10.71 -0.79 -8.01
N ALA A 53 -10.82 -1.91 -7.30
CA ALA A 53 -11.36 -1.89 -5.95
C ALA A 53 -10.37 -1.17 -5.01
N ILE A 54 -10.88 -0.24 -4.19
CA ILE A 54 -10.12 0.50 -3.19
C ILE A 54 -10.57 0.07 -1.79
N TYR A 55 -9.60 -0.23 -0.92
CA TYR A 55 -9.81 -0.58 0.49
C TYR A 55 -9.10 0.42 1.38
N VAL A 56 -9.77 0.80 2.48
CA VAL A 56 -9.21 1.73 3.49
C VAL A 56 -9.55 1.21 4.87
N THR A 57 -8.56 1.14 5.75
CA THR A 57 -8.70 0.69 7.14
C THR A 57 -8.86 1.85 8.09
N SER A 58 -9.35 1.59 9.30
CA SER A 58 -9.42 2.53 10.41
C SER A 58 -8.63 2.03 11.61
N VAL A 59 -7.64 2.82 12.04
CA VAL A 59 -6.82 2.46 13.20
C VAL A 59 -7.56 2.63 14.54
N THR A 60 -8.59 3.46 14.59
CA THR A 60 -9.36 3.73 15.80
C THR A 60 -10.55 2.79 15.99
N THR A 61 -11.16 2.32 14.90
CA THR A 61 -12.39 1.52 14.97
C THR A 61 -12.23 0.09 14.49
N GLY A 62 -11.17 -0.21 13.76
CA GLY A 62 -10.95 -1.48 13.08
C GLY A 62 -11.87 -1.72 11.88
N ALA A 63 -12.66 -0.75 11.45
CA ALA A 63 -13.47 -0.85 10.24
C ALA A 63 -12.59 -0.94 8.99
N VAL A 64 -13.12 -1.59 7.95
CA VAL A 64 -12.56 -1.50 6.60
C VAL A 64 -13.64 -0.98 5.66
N TYR A 65 -13.29 0.05 4.90
CA TYR A 65 -14.14 0.63 3.88
C TYR A 65 -13.71 0.12 2.51
N ARG A 66 -14.67 -0.04 1.60
CA ARG A 66 -14.43 -0.46 0.21
C ARG A 66 -15.17 0.45 -0.77
N GLY A 67 -14.54 0.69 -1.91
CA GLY A 67 -15.12 1.42 -3.02
C GLY A 67 -14.53 0.96 -4.34
N ASP A 68 -14.70 1.82 -5.33
CA ASP A 68 -14.18 1.64 -6.68
C ASP A 68 -13.52 2.96 -7.10
N THR A 69 -12.33 2.89 -7.72
CA THR A 69 -11.57 4.08 -8.13
C THR A 69 -12.28 4.92 -9.21
N ALA A 70 -13.37 4.42 -9.81
CA ALA A 70 -14.23 5.20 -10.70
C ALA A 70 -15.34 5.98 -9.95
N ARG A 71 -15.45 5.85 -8.61
CA ARG A 71 -16.53 6.44 -7.81
C ARG A 71 -15.98 7.18 -6.60
N PRO A 72 -16.48 8.40 -6.28
CA PRO A 72 -15.85 9.26 -5.26
C PRO A 72 -16.16 8.87 -3.80
N VAL A 73 -16.95 7.82 -3.54
CA VAL A 73 -17.41 7.48 -2.19
C VAL A 73 -17.20 5.99 -1.91
N LEU A 74 -16.54 5.70 -0.79
CA LEU A 74 -16.42 4.35 -0.23
C LEU A 74 -17.61 4.04 0.69
N ARG A 75 -17.76 2.76 1.02
CA ARG A 75 -18.81 2.25 1.92
C ARG A 75 -18.18 1.30 2.95
N PRO A 76 -18.76 1.16 4.16
CA PRO A 76 -18.35 0.13 5.09
C PRO A 76 -18.41 -1.26 4.43
N PHE A 77 -17.31 -2.03 4.58
CA PHE A 77 -17.14 -3.39 4.05
C PHE A 77 -17.01 -4.38 5.20
N LEU A 78 -16.07 -4.14 6.11
CA LEU A 78 -15.95 -4.89 7.35
C LEU A 78 -16.32 -3.95 8.50
N PRO A 79 -17.28 -4.34 9.37
CA PRO A 79 -17.77 -3.43 10.41
C PRO A 79 -16.71 -3.16 11.49
N ALA A 80 -16.83 -2.03 12.16
CA ALA A 80 -16.02 -1.69 13.32
C ALA A 80 -16.13 -2.77 14.40
N GLY A 81 -14.99 -3.15 15.00
CA GLY A 81 -14.91 -4.19 16.03
C GLY A 81 -15.25 -5.60 15.57
N GLY A 82 -15.65 -5.80 14.31
CA GLY A 82 -16.00 -7.12 13.77
C GLY A 82 -14.83 -8.09 13.88
N ASP A 83 -15.12 -9.35 14.17
CA ASP A 83 -14.14 -10.44 14.34
C ASP A 83 -13.10 -10.17 15.45
N GLY A 84 -13.37 -9.22 16.37
CA GLY A 84 -12.42 -8.74 17.38
C GLY A 84 -11.37 -7.78 16.83
N ARG A 85 -11.53 -7.26 15.62
CA ARG A 85 -10.69 -6.26 14.98
C ARG A 85 -11.10 -4.87 15.48
N THR A 86 -10.64 -4.49 16.66
CA THR A 86 -10.91 -3.17 17.26
C THR A 86 -9.99 -2.07 16.73
N SER A 87 -8.99 -2.44 15.95
CA SER A 87 -8.05 -1.55 15.27
C SER A 87 -7.59 -2.19 13.97
N ALA A 88 -7.30 -1.41 12.93
CA ALA A 88 -6.77 -1.88 11.65
C ALA A 88 -5.84 -0.82 11.03
N ALA A 89 -4.58 -1.19 10.86
CA ALA A 89 -3.55 -0.39 10.18
C ALA A 89 -3.41 -0.85 8.72
N GLY A 90 -2.27 -1.38 8.33
CA GLY A 90 -2.00 -1.78 6.95
C GLY A 90 -3.01 -2.79 6.38
N VAL A 91 -3.24 -2.69 5.08
CA VAL A 91 -4.13 -3.58 4.33
C VAL A 91 -3.53 -3.94 2.99
N ARG A 92 -3.59 -5.24 2.62
CA ARG A 92 -3.10 -5.71 1.33
C ARG A 92 -3.99 -6.82 0.76
N PRO A 93 -4.57 -6.64 -0.42
CA PRO A 93 -5.18 -7.75 -1.16
C PRO A 93 -4.10 -8.63 -1.80
N ASP A 94 -4.33 -9.95 -1.87
CA ASP A 94 -3.53 -10.83 -2.68
C ASP A 94 -4.14 -11.03 -4.09
N ARG A 95 -3.47 -11.80 -4.93
CA ARG A 95 -3.95 -12.13 -6.30
C ARG A 95 -5.26 -12.92 -6.33
N HIS A 96 -5.67 -13.53 -5.23
CA HIS A 96 -6.94 -14.28 -5.09
C HIS A 96 -8.05 -13.39 -4.52
N GLY A 97 -7.79 -12.12 -4.27
CA GLY A 97 -8.72 -11.16 -3.66
C GLY A 97 -8.90 -11.35 -2.16
N ARG A 98 -8.10 -12.21 -1.49
CA ARG A 98 -8.09 -12.30 -0.03
C ARG A 98 -7.50 -11.01 0.53
N LEU A 99 -8.11 -10.46 1.56
CA LEU A 99 -7.71 -9.22 2.18
C LEU A 99 -6.97 -9.50 3.49
N PHE A 100 -5.70 -9.12 3.55
CA PHE A 100 -4.86 -9.21 4.74
C PHE A 100 -4.86 -7.86 5.44
N VAL A 101 -5.22 -7.84 6.72
CA VAL A 101 -5.38 -6.63 7.53
C VAL A 101 -4.55 -6.76 8.81
N ALA A 102 -3.59 -5.88 8.98
CA ALA A 102 -2.82 -5.75 10.22
C ALA A 102 -3.67 -5.06 11.29
N GLY A 103 -3.89 -5.74 12.40
CA GLY A 103 -4.82 -5.29 13.45
C GLY A 103 -4.19 -4.36 14.49
N TRP A 104 -3.07 -3.71 14.19
CA TRP A 104 -2.37 -2.78 15.07
C TRP A 104 -2.26 -3.32 16.51
N ALA A 105 -2.77 -2.57 17.50
CA ALA A 105 -2.70 -2.92 18.92
C ALA A 105 -3.42 -4.24 19.31
N THR A 106 -4.19 -4.86 18.41
CA THR A 106 -4.72 -6.20 18.65
C THR A 106 -3.67 -7.30 18.53
N GLY A 107 -2.50 -6.99 17.97
CA GLY A 107 -1.41 -7.96 17.71
C GLY A 107 -1.84 -9.09 16.76
N THR A 108 -2.89 -8.89 15.98
CA THR A 108 -3.52 -9.94 15.16
C THR A 108 -3.53 -9.55 13.67
N LEU A 109 -3.11 -10.48 12.82
CA LEU A 109 -3.36 -10.42 11.39
C LEU A 109 -4.73 -11.07 11.11
N PHE A 110 -5.64 -10.33 10.49
CA PHE A 110 -6.94 -10.79 10.03
C PHE A 110 -6.89 -11.05 8.53
N VAL A 111 -7.48 -12.16 8.09
CA VAL A 111 -7.56 -12.50 6.66
C VAL A 111 -9.00 -12.75 6.30
N HIS A 112 -9.49 -12.03 5.31
CA HIS A 112 -10.87 -12.13 4.83
C HIS A 112 -10.91 -12.57 3.36
N ALA A 113 -11.99 -13.27 3.01
CA ALA A 113 -12.35 -13.55 1.63
C ALA A 113 -12.81 -12.27 0.89
N PRO A 114 -12.91 -12.27 -0.45
CA PRO A 114 -13.38 -11.13 -1.23
C PRO A 114 -14.81 -10.65 -0.87
N ASP A 115 -15.63 -11.53 -0.30
CA ASP A 115 -16.98 -11.23 0.19
C ASP A 115 -17.03 -10.70 1.64
N GLY A 116 -15.86 -10.61 2.31
CA GLY A 116 -15.73 -10.17 3.70
C GLY A 116 -15.79 -11.29 4.74
N THR A 117 -16.01 -12.54 4.35
CA THR A 117 -15.99 -13.68 5.27
C THR A 117 -14.62 -13.84 5.91
N LEU A 118 -14.54 -13.98 7.23
CA LEU A 118 -13.29 -14.23 7.95
C LEU A 118 -12.74 -15.61 7.60
N LEU A 119 -11.51 -15.66 7.09
CA LEU A 119 -10.79 -16.90 6.78
C LEU A 119 -9.82 -17.31 7.89
N ALA A 120 -9.16 -16.33 8.50
CA ALA A 120 -8.17 -16.59 9.53
C ALA A 120 -7.95 -15.39 10.45
N ARG A 121 -7.58 -15.70 11.70
CA ARG A 121 -6.97 -14.78 12.65
C ARG A 121 -5.65 -15.39 13.08
N ARG A 122 -4.57 -14.63 12.99
CA ARG A 122 -3.23 -15.08 13.38
C ARG A 122 -2.63 -14.08 14.34
N MET A 123 -2.49 -14.49 15.57
CA MET A 123 -1.92 -13.65 16.63
C MET A 123 -0.40 -13.76 16.61
N ALA A 124 0.29 -12.63 16.73
CA ALA A 124 1.74 -12.56 16.93
C ALA A 124 2.07 -12.90 18.40
N THR A 125 2.46 -11.91 19.15
CA THR A 125 2.70 -12.04 20.60
C THR A 125 1.90 -10.99 21.35
N ILE A 126 1.72 -11.20 22.65
CA ILE A 126 1.09 -10.18 23.51
C ILE A 126 1.93 -8.91 23.47
N GLY A 127 1.30 -7.77 23.26
CA GLY A 127 1.95 -6.47 23.17
C GLY A 127 2.49 -6.12 21.76
N ALA A 128 2.34 -6.99 20.76
CA ALA A 128 2.64 -6.65 19.37
C ALA A 128 1.72 -5.54 18.84
N ALA A 129 2.26 -4.68 17.98
CA ALA A 129 1.54 -3.66 17.23
C ALA A 129 1.78 -3.88 15.74
N LEU A 130 0.94 -4.73 15.13
CA LEU A 130 1.08 -5.11 13.72
C LEU A 130 0.70 -3.94 12.81
N ASN A 131 1.66 -3.43 12.04
CA ASN A 131 1.50 -2.19 11.29
C ASN A 131 1.20 -2.43 9.81
N ASP A 132 2.18 -2.67 8.96
CA ASP A 132 1.98 -2.80 7.51
C ASP A 132 2.18 -4.25 7.03
N VAL A 133 1.64 -4.53 5.85
CA VAL A 133 1.54 -5.88 5.30
C VAL A 133 2.12 -5.94 3.89
N ALA A 134 2.97 -6.92 3.63
CA ALA A 134 3.37 -7.31 2.28
C ALA A 134 3.03 -8.76 2.01
N VAL A 135 2.48 -9.06 0.83
CA VAL A 135 2.04 -10.39 0.45
C VAL A 135 2.80 -10.85 -0.78
N THR A 136 3.33 -12.09 -0.72
CA THR A 136 3.88 -12.84 -1.86
C THR A 136 2.98 -14.02 -2.18
N ASP A 137 3.36 -14.83 -3.16
CA ASP A 137 2.60 -16.02 -3.53
C ASP A 137 2.60 -17.10 -2.42
N ASP A 138 3.66 -17.13 -1.61
CA ASP A 138 3.95 -18.18 -0.62
C ASP A 138 3.94 -17.69 0.84
N ALA A 139 3.84 -16.37 1.07
CA ALA A 139 3.88 -15.82 2.41
C ALA A 139 3.22 -14.44 2.53
N VAL A 140 2.81 -14.12 3.73
CA VAL A 140 2.54 -12.75 4.17
C VAL A 140 3.58 -12.35 5.21
N TYR A 141 4.08 -11.12 5.10
CA TYR A 141 5.01 -10.50 6.03
C TYR A 141 4.33 -9.29 6.67
N VAL A 142 4.52 -9.11 7.97
CA VAL A 142 3.89 -8.05 8.74
C VAL A 142 4.92 -7.40 9.64
N THR A 143 5.02 -6.08 9.59
CA THR A 143 5.86 -5.30 10.51
C THR A 143 5.18 -5.15 11.85
N ASP A 144 5.98 -5.15 12.92
CA ASP A 144 5.54 -4.94 14.30
C ASP A 144 6.31 -3.74 14.89
N SER A 145 5.61 -2.64 15.03
CA SER A 145 6.19 -1.39 15.52
C SER A 145 6.56 -1.42 17.00
N ALA A 146 5.92 -2.28 17.78
CA ALA A 146 6.17 -2.37 19.23
C ALA A 146 7.38 -3.23 19.57
N THR A 147 7.60 -4.31 18.83
CA THR A 147 8.67 -5.27 19.14
C THR A 147 9.87 -5.19 18.20
N GLY A 148 9.77 -4.40 17.11
CA GLY A 148 10.82 -4.32 16.09
C GLY A 148 10.98 -5.63 15.30
N THR A 149 9.93 -6.44 15.22
CA THR A 149 9.92 -7.75 14.57
C THR A 149 9.23 -7.68 13.21
N VAL A 150 9.72 -8.43 12.23
CA VAL A 150 8.93 -8.77 11.03
C VAL A 150 8.41 -10.19 11.22
N TRP A 151 7.09 -10.32 11.22
CA TRP A 151 6.38 -11.59 11.32
C TRP A 151 6.12 -12.19 9.94
N ARG A 152 6.00 -13.51 9.86
CA ARG A 152 5.66 -14.24 8.63
C ARG A 152 4.63 -15.31 8.90
N ALA A 153 3.64 -15.42 8.00
CA ALA A 153 2.80 -16.61 7.89
C ALA A 153 2.94 -17.21 6.48
N ALA A 154 3.11 -18.52 6.39
CA ALA A 154 3.16 -19.21 5.10
C ALA A 154 1.76 -19.23 4.45
N LEU A 155 1.74 -19.12 3.12
CA LEU A 155 0.55 -19.26 2.31
C LEU A 155 0.71 -20.50 1.43
N ASP A 156 -0.26 -21.41 1.49
CA ASP A 156 -0.31 -22.63 0.67
C ASP A 156 -1.74 -22.81 0.16
N GLY A 157 -2.00 -22.37 -1.06
CA GLY A 157 -3.34 -22.32 -1.62
C GLY A 157 -4.30 -21.49 -0.74
N THR A 158 -5.31 -22.15 -0.17
CA THR A 158 -6.27 -21.53 0.76
C THR A 158 -5.77 -21.50 2.20
N ARG A 159 -4.73 -22.27 2.53
CA ARG A 159 -4.19 -22.38 3.88
C ARG A 159 -3.37 -21.16 4.25
N ILE A 160 -3.60 -20.64 5.43
CA ILE A 160 -2.85 -19.54 6.03
C ILE A 160 -2.20 -20.08 7.30
N GLY A 161 -0.85 -20.12 7.30
CA GLY A 161 -0.06 -20.60 8.44
C GLY A 161 -0.16 -19.70 9.65
N GLU A 162 0.47 -20.10 10.75
CA GLU A 162 0.59 -19.26 11.94
C GLU A 162 1.63 -18.16 11.72
N LEU A 163 1.45 -17.02 12.40
CA LEU A 163 2.47 -15.98 12.45
C LEU A 163 3.65 -16.45 13.30
N THR A 164 4.82 -16.45 12.68
CA THR A 164 6.08 -16.76 13.35
C THR A 164 7.05 -15.59 13.21
N PRO A 165 7.91 -15.31 14.22
CA PRO A 165 8.93 -14.28 14.08
C PRO A 165 9.88 -14.69 12.94
N TRP A 166 10.02 -13.80 11.94
CA TRP A 166 10.87 -14.04 10.78
C TRP A 166 12.18 -13.27 10.86
N LEU A 167 12.13 -12.01 11.26
CA LEU A 167 13.28 -11.19 11.61
C LEU A 167 13.01 -10.59 12.99
N ALA A 168 13.82 -10.97 13.94
CA ALA A 168 13.85 -10.37 15.28
C ALA A 168 14.79 -9.14 15.28
N PRO A 169 14.74 -8.25 16.27
CA PRO A 169 15.62 -7.08 16.33
C PRO A 169 17.12 -7.40 16.21
N ALA A 170 17.54 -8.57 16.66
CA ALA A 170 18.93 -9.03 16.56
C ALA A 170 19.37 -9.40 15.13
N ASP A 171 18.43 -9.62 14.20
CA ASP A 171 18.71 -9.95 12.81
C ASP A 171 18.96 -8.69 11.96
N PHE A 172 18.78 -7.50 12.53
CA PHE A 172 19.04 -6.21 11.91
C PHE A 172 20.45 -5.74 12.26
N THR A 173 21.17 -5.18 11.28
CA THR A 173 22.52 -4.60 11.53
C THR A 173 22.51 -3.43 12.51
N THR A 174 21.38 -2.76 12.65
CA THR A 174 21.08 -1.78 13.69
C THR A 174 19.69 -2.11 14.17
N ALA A 175 19.48 -2.23 15.48
CA ALA A 175 18.17 -2.55 16.04
C ALA A 175 17.13 -1.48 15.61
N PRO A 176 15.96 -1.89 15.11
CA PRO A 176 14.92 -0.93 14.70
C PRO A 176 14.28 -0.26 15.91
N GLY A 177 13.80 0.98 15.69
CA GLY A 177 13.00 1.73 16.66
C GLY A 177 11.51 1.48 16.48
N PHE A 178 10.97 1.87 15.32
CA PHE A 178 9.54 1.79 15.01
C PHE A 178 9.37 1.30 13.56
N LEU A 179 9.32 -0.03 13.38
CA LEU A 179 9.08 -0.61 12.05
C LEU A 179 7.68 -0.23 11.55
N ASN A 180 7.61 0.24 10.31
CA ASN A 180 6.38 0.69 9.69
C ASN A 180 6.22 0.06 8.29
N GLY A 181 6.26 0.83 7.22
CA GLY A 181 6.02 0.36 5.87
C GLY A 181 6.90 -0.82 5.44
N ILE A 182 6.31 -1.77 4.70
CA ILE A 182 7.02 -2.91 4.13
C ILE A 182 6.63 -3.14 2.68
N ALA A 183 7.62 -3.36 1.80
CA ALA A 183 7.41 -3.72 0.41
C ALA A 183 8.35 -4.84 0.00
N VAL A 184 7.82 -5.93 -0.59
CA VAL A 184 8.59 -7.10 -1.03
C VAL A 184 8.92 -6.99 -2.51
N THR A 185 10.14 -7.39 -2.89
CA THR A 185 10.53 -7.46 -4.30
C THR A 185 9.73 -8.54 -5.05
N PRO A 186 9.48 -8.36 -6.37
CA PRO A 186 8.64 -9.31 -7.14
C PRO A 186 9.16 -10.75 -7.12
N ASP A 187 10.47 -10.96 -6.94
CA ASP A 187 11.08 -12.29 -6.83
C ASP A 187 10.95 -12.90 -5.41
N GLY A 188 10.33 -12.20 -4.48
CA GLY A 188 10.15 -12.63 -3.09
C GLY A 188 11.44 -12.75 -2.28
N ARG A 189 12.58 -12.25 -2.81
CA ARG A 189 13.88 -12.42 -2.17
C ARG A 189 14.17 -11.38 -1.11
N TYR A 190 13.77 -10.14 -1.36
CA TYR A 190 14.04 -9.02 -0.47
C TYR A 190 12.77 -8.32 -0.05
N ALA A 191 12.77 -7.76 1.15
CA ALA A 191 11.84 -6.73 1.56
C ALA A 191 12.59 -5.43 1.84
N LEU A 192 11.99 -4.31 1.45
CA LEU A 192 12.34 -2.99 1.94
C LEU A 192 11.45 -2.73 3.15
N VAL A 193 12.05 -2.42 4.30
CA VAL A 193 11.34 -2.18 5.55
C VAL A 193 11.72 -0.80 6.07
N ALA A 194 10.74 0.06 6.23
CA ALA A 194 10.94 1.37 6.80
C ALA A 194 10.90 1.32 8.32
N ASP A 195 11.74 2.12 8.93
CA ASP A 195 11.84 2.34 10.35
C ASP A 195 11.78 3.84 10.60
N GLN A 196 10.75 4.29 11.29
CA GLN A 196 10.60 5.70 11.66
C GLN A 196 11.51 6.11 12.84
N GLY A 197 12.34 5.16 13.31
CA GLY A 197 13.34 5.40 14.31
C GLY A 197 12.80 5.45 15.73
N THR A 198 13.53 6.14 16.60
CA THR A 198 13.22 6.26 18.03
C THR A 198 12.55 7.59 18.39
N GLY A 199 12.25 8.42 17.38
CA GLY A 199 11.82 9.80 17.58
C GLY A 199 12.97 10.81 17.63
N GLU A 200 14.22 10.34 17.73
CA GLU A 200 15.39 11.22 17.63
C GLU A 200 15.68 11.55 16.16
N PRO A 201 15.97 12.82 15.83
CA PRO A 201 16.29 13.21 14.45
C PRO A 201 17.45 12.40 13.87
N GLY A 202 17.25 11.86 12.67
CA GLY A 202 18.24 11.03 11.99
C GLY A 202 18.34 9.59 12.50
N SER A 203 17.39 9.17 13.36
CA SER A 203 17.25 7.75 13.75
C SER A 203 16.48 6.92 12.74
N GLU A 204 15.82 7.56 11.77
CA GLU A 204 15.03 6.90 10.73
C GLU A 204 15.92 6.05 9.82
N ARG A 205 15.45 4.89 9.41
CA ARG A 205 16.19 3.92 8.57
C ARG A 205 15.29 3.35 7.47
N LEU A 206 15.94 2.92 6.42
CA LEU A 206 15.41 1.95 5.47
C LEU A 206 16.25 0.71 5.55
N TYR A 207 15.63 -0.45 5.74
CA TYR A 207 16.33 -1.74 5.73
C TYR A 207 16.05 -2.49 4.44
N ARG A 208 17.05 -3.22 3.96
CA ARG A 208 16.93 -4.32 3.02
C ARG A 208 17.00 -5.62 3.81
N ALA A 209 15.90 -6.31 3.90
CA ALA A 209 15.80 -7.63 4.50
C ALA A 209 16.00 -8.72 3.44
N ASP A 210 16.96 -9.61 3.62
CA ASP A 210 17.10 -10.85 2.84
C ASP A 210 16.19 -11.89 3.48
N LEU A 211 15.06 -12.15 2.83
CA LEU A 211 14.01 -13.00 3.41
C LEU A 211 14.42 -14.47 3.48
N TRP A 212 15.40 -14.90 2.68
CA TRP A 212 15.90 -16.28 2.72
C TRP A 212 16.97 -16.46 3.80
N ARG A 213 17.89 -15.47 3.93
CA ARG A 213 18.95 -15.50 4.92
C ARG A 213 18.51 -15.03 6.30
N ARG A 214 17.34 -14.40 6.38
CA ARG A 214 16.78 -13.83 7.60
C ARG A 214 17.74 -12.83 8.26
N THR A 215 18.17 -11.86 7.47
CA THR A 215 19.04 -10.76 7.91
C THR A 215 18.58 -9.46 7.30
N ALA A 216 18.68 -8.37 8.04
CA ALA A 216 18.33 -7.05 7.55
C ALA A 216 19.53 -6.09 7.69
N THR A 217 19.81 -5.36 6.61
CA THR A 217 20.92 -4.40 6.53
C THR A 217 20.40 -3.02 6.19
N VAL A 218 20.99 -1.99 6.77
CA VAL A 218 20.64 -0.61 6.47
C VAL A 218 20.95 -0.30 5.00
N VAL A 219 19.98 0.27 4.29
CA VAL A 219 20.14 0.85 2.95
C VAL A 219 20.73 2.25 3.09
N ARG A 220 21.79 2.56 2.35
CA ARG A 220 22.33 3.92 2.33
C ARG A 220 21.45 4.82 1.48
N VAL A 221 20.73 5.72 2.14
CA VAL A 221 19.85 6.69 1.49
C VAL A 221 20.58 8.00 1.30
N SER A 222 20.40 8.63 0.13
CA SER A 222 20.95 9.95 -0.21
C SER A 222 19.88 10.84 -0.84
N GLY A 223 20.04 12.16 -0.74
CA GLY A 223 19.11 13.13 -1.31
C GLY A 223 17.81 13.32 -0.54
N GLY A 224 17.67 12.69 0.61
CA GLY A 224 16.47 12.73 1.47
C GLY A 224 16.46 11.57 2.44
N GLN A 225 15.30 11.26 3.04
CA GLN A 225 15.11 10.14 3.96
C GLN A 225 14.04 9.16 3.41
N MET A 226 14.07 7.91 3.89
CA MET A 226 13.12 6.85 3.53
C MET A 226 12.71 6.01 4.76
N GLY A 227 12.83 6.56 5.97
CA GLY A 227 12.15 6.04 7.17
C GLY A 227 10.67 6.43 7.08
N ALA A 228 9.96 5.74 6.21
CA ALA A 228 8.61 6.09 5.79
C ALA A 228 7.54 5.44 6.65
N ASP A 229 6.34 6.01 6.63
CA ASP A 229 5.13 5.37 7.11
C ASP A 229 4.79 4.21 6.15
N GLY A 230 4.01 4.41 5.11
CA GLY A 230 3.76 3.38 4.10
C GLY A 230 4.82 3.36 2.99
N LEU A 231 5.07 2.18 2.42
CA LEU A 231 5.96 1.95 1.28
C LEU A 231 5.23 1.33 0.08
N LEU A 232 5.65 1.73 -1.13
CA LEU A 232 5.27 1.08 -2.39
C LEU A 232 6.53 0.89 -3.25
N LEU A 233 6.75 -0.34 -3.73
CA LEU A 233 7.88 -0.68 -4.59
C LEU A 233 7.40 -1.03 -6.00
N GLU A 234 7.98 -0.39 -7.02
CA GLU A 234 7.71 -0.65 -8.43
C GLU A 234 9.04 -0.72 -9.20
N GLY A 235 9.44 -1.92 -9.55
CA GLY A 235 10.73 -2.14 -10.18
C GLY A 235 11.89 -1.69 -9.29
N ASP A 236 12.59 -0.64 -9.69
CA ASP A 236 13.67 0.00 -8.95
C ASP A 236 13.22 1.28 -8.19
N ARG A 237 11.96 1.67 -8.32
CA ARG A 237 11.40 2.86 -7.68
C ARG A 237 10.72 2.49 -6.37
N LEU A 238 11.15 3.14 -5.30
CA LEU A 238 10.55 3.05 -3.99
C LEU A 238 9.87 4.38 -3.66
N TYR A 239 8.58 4.32 -3.38
CA TYR A 239 7.78 5.43 -2.91
C TYR A 239 7.57 5.27 -1.41
N GLY A 240 7.72 6.34 -0.64
CA GLY A 240 7.49 6.32 0.81
C GLY A 240 6.81 7.58 1.28
N VAL A 241 5.78 7.43 2.12
CA VAL A 241 5.19 8.56 2.84
C VAL A 241 6.10 8.92 3.99
N VAL A 242 6.69 10.09 3.95
CA VAL A 242 7.64 10.56 4.97
C VAL A 242 7.11 11.78 5.70
N ASN A 243 7.43 11.87 6.97
CA ASN A 243 7.17 13.03 7.79
C ASN A 243 8.50 13.74 8.12
N PHE A 244 8.46 15.06 8.23
CA PHE A 244 9.63 15.89 8.53
C PHE A 244 9.21 17.18 9.22
N PRO A 245 10.10 17.81 10.04
CA PRO A 245 9.82 19.09 10.65
C PRO A 245 9.49 20.16 9.60
N ASP A 246 8.45 20.96 9.84
CA ASP A 246 8.01 22.04 8.92
C ASP A 246 8.80 23.35 9.08
N GLY A 247 9.74 23.40 10.02
CA GLY A 247 10.53 24.58 10.35
C GLY A 247 9.80 25.61 11.23
N HIS A 248 8.54 25.34 11.59
CA HIS A 248 7.69 26.22 12.43
C HIS A 248 7.25 25.55 13.74
N GLY A 249 7.92 24.45 14.11
CA GLY A 249 7.61 23.66 15.30
C GLY A 249 6.52 22.60 15.10
N GLY A 250 6.08 22.39 13.86
CA GLY A 250 5.14 21.34 13.45
C GLY A 250 5.78 20.31 12.50
N TRP A 251 4.92 19.52 11.88
CA TRP A 251 5.28 18.45 10.95
C TRP A 251 4.62 18.64 9.59
N SER A 252 5.36 18.33 8.55
CA SER A 252 4.89 18.21 7.17
C SER A 252 5.07 16.78 6.68
N PHE A 253 4.29 16.39 5.69
CA PHE A 253 4.27 15.06 5.10
C PHE A 253 4.44 15.15 3.60
N ALA A 254 5.17 14.21 3.02
CA ALA A 254 5.34 14.13 1.57
C ALA A 254 5.55 12.68 1.13
N VAL A 255 5.42 12.43 -0.16
CA VAL A 255 5.91 11.19 -0.78
C VAL A 255 7.29 11.45 -1.34
N ASN A 256 8.29 10.74 -0.83
CA ASN A 256 9.60 10.64 -1.44
C ASN A 256 9.62 9.51 -2.47
N VAL A 257 10.26 9.77 -3.62
CA VAL A 257 10.52 8.77 -4.66
C VAL A 257 12.02 8.53 -4.70
N ALA A 258 12.43 7.31 -4.39
CA ALA A 258 13.83 6.92 -4.42
C ALA A 258 14.11 5.89 -5.53
N LEU A 259 15.25 6.00 -6.18
CA LEU A 259 15.79 4.97 -7.07
C LEU A 259 16.74 4.08 -6.28
N LEU A 260 16.46 2.79 -6.33
CA LEU A 260 17.27 1.73 -5.72
C LEU A 260 18.31 1.23 -6.72
N ASP A 261 19.50 0.87 -6.23
CA ASP A 261 20.45 0.10 -7.03
C ASP A 261 19.97 -1.35 -7.25
N ALA A 262 20.64 -2.08 -8.12
CA ALA A 262 20.29 -3.45 -8.47
C ALA A 262 20.29 -4.39 -7.26
N ASP A 263 21.22 -4.15 -6.32
CA ASP A 263 21.37 -4.95 -5.10
C ASP A 263 20.49 -4.48 -3.94
N ARG A 264 19.73 -3.39 -4.12
CA ARG A 264 18.90 -2.75 -3.09
C ARG A 264 19.68 -2.28 -1.84
N ARG A 265 20.98 -1.97 -2.02
CA ARG A 265 21.86 -1.53 -0.91
C ARG A 265 21.98 -0.02 -0.80
N THR A 266 21.62 0.68 -1.86
CA THR A 266 21.58 2.14 -1.91
C THR A 266 20.27 2.62 -2.49
N ALA A 267 19.82 3.77 -2.02
CA ALA A 267 18.65 4.48 -2.50
C ALA A 267 18.98 5.95 -2.68
N ARG A 268 18.58 6.54 -3.79
CA ARG A 268 18.73 7.98 -4.03
C ARG A 268 17.35 8.60 -4.22
N VAL A 269 16.93 9.46 -3.30
CA VAL A 269 15.73 10.26 -3.44
C VAL A 269 15.89 11.20 -4.63
N VAL A 270 15.02 11.09 -5.61
CA VAL A 270 15.07 11.83 -6.88
C VAL A 270 13.91 12.80 -7.04
N ARG A 271 12.84 12.60 -6.26
CA ARG A 271 11.66 13.46 -6.29
C ARG A 271 10.96 13.42 -4.94
N GLN A 272 10.31 14.53 -4.60
CA GLN A 272 9.39 14.65 -3.48
C GLN A 272 8.09 15.27 -3.98
N SER A 273 6.95 14.82 -3.45
CA SER A 273 5.65 15.45 -3.72
C SER A 273 5.58 16.84 -3.10
N ARG A 274 4.52 17.60 -3.42
CA ARG A 274 4.20 18.77 -2.61
C ARG A 274 3.87 18.32 -1.19
N PRO A 275 4.34 19.06 -0.17
CA PRO A 275 4.06 18.72 1.22
C PRO A 275 2.57 18.82 1.55
N ALA A 276 2.10 17.90 2.39
CA ALA A 276 0.79 17.99 3.04
C ALA A 276 0.92 18.53 4.46
N PRO A 277 -0.05 19.33 4.93
CA PRO A 277 -0.04 19.85 6.29
C PRO A 277 -0.34 18.77 7.33
N LEU A 278 0.01 19.04 8.59
CA LEU A 278 -0.24 18.16 9.75
C LEU A 278 -1.70 17.72 9.85
N ALA A 279 -2.64 18.61 9.53
CA ALA A 279 -4.07 18.30 9.54
C ALA A 279 -4.47 17.13 8.59
N GLN A 280 -3.69 16.83 7.57
CA GLN A 280 -3.93 15.69 6.69
C GLN A 280 -3.20 14.43 7.17
N SER A 281 -2.00 14.55 7.71
CA SER A 281 -1.15 13.45 8.20
C SER A 281 -1.27 12.19 7.35
N PRO A 282 -0.90 12.22 6.05
CA PRO A 282 -1.01 11.02 5.24
C PRO A 282 -0.07 9.93 5.75
N THR A 283 -0.52 8.67 5.71
CA THR A 283 0.20 7.51 6.26
C THR A 283 0.62 6.53 5.17
N THR A 284 -0.31 5.99 4.42
CA THR A 284 -0.04 4.95 3.40
C THR A 284 -0.38 5.42 2.00
N LEU A 285 0.12 4.69 1.01
CA LEU A 285 -0.08 5.01 -0.40
C LEU A 285 -0.39 3.76 -1.23
N ALA A 286 -1.12 3.95 -2.34
CA ALA A 286 -1.46 2.90 -3.28
C ALA A 286 -1.42 3.39 -4.73
N ARG A 287 -1.18 2.47 -5.68
CA ARG A 287 -1.20 2.75 -7.12
C ARG A 287 -2.59 2.54 -7.71
N ASP A 288 -3.05 3.50 -8.51
CA ASP A 288 -4.24 3.40 -9.36
C ASP A 288 -3.87 3.79 -10.79
N GLY A 289 -3.48 2.82 -11.60
CA GLY A 289 -2.95 3.07 -12.94
C GLY A 289 -1.70 3.96 -12.90
N ALA A 290 -1.74 5.11 -13.56
CA ALA A 290 -0.65 6.09 -13.53
C ALA A 290 -0.66 6.99 -12.28
N ARG A 291 -1.73 6.97 -11.47
CA ARG A 291 -1.90 7.83 -10.31
C ARG A 291 -1.37 7.18 -9.04
N LEU A 292 -0.86 7.97 -8.14
CA LEU A 292 -0.51 7.58 -6.79
C LEU A 292 -1.53 8.20 -5.84
N LEU A 293 -2.16 7.38 -5.03
CA LEU A 293 -3.13 7.81 -4.02
C LEU A 293 -2.50 7.68 -2.64
N TRP A 294 -2.83 8.59 -1.71
CA TRP A 294 -2.52 8.47 -0.30
C TRP A 294 -3.77 8.61 0.56
N VAL A 295 -3.74 8.02 1.73
CA VAL A 295 -4.81 8.17 2.72
C VAL A 295 -4.51 9.37 3.61
N ASN A 296 -5.49 10.29 3.74
CA ASN A 296 -5.41 11.44 4.64
C ASN A 296 -5.92 11.02 6.03
N SER A 297 -5.02 10.50 6.83
CA SER A 297 -5.32 9.85 8.11
C SER A 297 -5.81 10.82 9.18
N GLN A 298 -5.29 12.04 9.17
CA GLN A 298 -5.46 13.01 10.26
C GLN A 298 -5.00 12.45 11.64
N LEU A 299 -4.13 11.43 11.62
CA LEU A 299 -3.70 10.72 12.83
C LEU A 299 -3.09 11.67 13.88
N ASN A 300 -2.34 12.66 13.42
CA ASN A 300 -1.68 13.65 14.28
C ASN A 300 -2.52 14.91 14.50
N ALA A 301 -3.72 15.00 13.95
CA ALA A 301 -4.61 16.13 14.19
C ALA A 301 -5.18 16.04 15.61
N THR A 302 -5.10 17.14 16.37
CA THR A 302 -5.68 17.25 17.72
C THR A 302 -7.19 17.01 17.68
N THR A 303 -7.86 17.55 16.65
CA THR A 303 -9.29 17.37 16.41
C THR A 303 -9.47 16.96 14.96
N PRO A 304 -9.59 15.65 14.67
CA PRO A 304 -9.85 15.19 13.31
C PRO A 304 -11.22 15.68 12.84
N THR A 305 -11.28 16.10 11.58
CA THR A 305 -12.49 16.69 10.99
C THR A 305 -12.93 15.89 9.76
N PRO A 306 -14.10 15.23 9.80
CA PRO A 306 -14.66 14.59 8.61
C PRO A 306 -14.98 15.60 7.48
N PRO A 307 -15.04 15.15 6.21
CA PRO A 307 -14.89 13.77 5.79
C PRO A 307 -13.43 13.31 5.84
N PHE A 308 -13.21 12.04 6.19
CA PHE A 308 -11.93 11.38 5.96
C PHE A 308 -11.82 10.98 4.49
N THR A 309 -10.62 11.11 3.92
CA THR A 309 -10.45 10.99 2.48
C THR A 309 -9.21 10.20 2.09
N VAL A 310 -9.25 9.69 0.86
CA VAL A 310 -8.06 9.32 0.05
C VAL A 310 -7.98 10.30 -1.10
N SER A 311 -6.79 10.78 -1.43
CA SER A 311 -6.62 11.73 -2.55
C SER A 311 -5.39 11.40 -3.39
N GLU A 312 -5.34 11.95 -4.62
CA GLU A 312 -4.16 11.85 -5.47
C GLU A 312 -2.98 12.60 -4.84
N VAL A 313 -1.79 11.99 -4.89
CA VAL A 313 -0.55 12.58 -4.39
C VAL A 313 -0.13 13.74 -5.31
N PRO A 314 -0.02 14.97 -4.81
CA PRO A 314 0.25 16.12 -5.67
C PRO A 314 1.70 16.13 -6.18
N GLY A 315 1.87 16.14 -7.50
CA GLY A 315 3.18 16.32 -8.16
C GLY A 315 4.04 15.06 -8.27
N VAL A 316 3.51 13.88 -7.93
CA VAL A 316 4.13 12.57 -8.13
C VAL A 316 3.16 11.65 -8.87
N ARG A 317 3.64 11.02 -9.93
CA ARG A 317 2.92 10.02 -10.71
C ARG A 317 3.77 8.78 -10.91
#